data_7b11bade5021a8cfc66738db7491ea5b
#
_entry.id   7b11bade5021a8cfc66738db7491ea5b
#
_cell.length_a   1.000
_cell.length_b   1.000
_cell.length_c   1.000
_cell.angle_alpha   90.00
_cell.angle_beta   90.00
_cell.angle_gamma   90.00
#
_symmetry.space_group_name_H-M   'P 1'
#
loop_
_entity.id
_entity.type
_entity.pdbx_description
1 polymer ?
#
loop_
_entity_poly.entity_id
_entity_poly.type
_entity_poly.pdbx_seq_one_letter_code
_entity_poly.pdbx_strand_id
1 'polypeptide(L)'
;MKIDMEYVKKNSGRWALYGARLGLASALAIFAAHLMGLQFETQAGVICIFSMLTTSKDTLKLSLSRLISFVITAVAAYFLFQYVNEFVAYGIFIFITIYFSEMMGWGAALSANVVAGTHFLSVAEFTPHVILNEFFIVLTGMFFALIFNLVRDTNTQKDFLREEILAIQSKMQLILTGIADYIESGTKSQKIWDELEQVHKRLDSCIHTALEYQGNQFGEDAEYYYRYFEMREHQCQILSNLQSELEKIRTTPDQAKIIVDYIRYMSRYVTEMNMPGQQLTQLNVLFSHMEEEPLPKSREEFENRAILYHVLMDLEDFLMVKYKYLEEEGDELPDF
;
A
#
# COMPACT_ATOMS: atom_id res chain seq x y z
N MET A 1 7.30 11.45 -25.46
CA MET A 1 6.46 11.30 -24.24
C MET A 1 5.27 12.26 -24.40
N LYS A 2 4.07 11.76 -24.73
CA LYS A 2 2.85 12.62 -24.81
C LYS A 2 2.35 12.79 -23.38
N ILE A 3 2.29 14.04 -22.93
CA ILE A 3 1.69 14.38 -21.63
C ILE A 3 0.18 14.24 -21.79
N ASP A 4 -0.44 13.37 -21.00
CA ASP A 4 -1.89 13.23 -20.94
C ASP A 4 -2.47 14.45 -20.21
N MET A 5 -3.07 15.35 -20.96
CA MET A 5 -3.61 16.62 -20.45
C MET A 5 -4.81 16.40 -19.51
N GLU A 6 -5.56 15.32 -19.67
CA GLU A 6 -6.69 14.99 -18.80
C GLU A 6 -6.20 14.52 -17.43
N TYR A 7 -5.17 13.68 -17.41
CA TYR A 7 -4.47 13.27 -16.19
C TYR A 7 -3.87 14.46 -15.43
N VAL A 8 -3.23 15.40 -16.16
CA VAL A 8 -2.66 16.63 -15.57
C VAL A 8 -3.75 17.48 -14.94
N LYS A 9 -4.86 17.72 -15.64
CA LYS A 9 -5.98 18.53 -15.16
C LYS A 9 -6.62 17.92 -13.90
N LYS A 10 -6.78 16.60 -13.87
CA LYS A 10 -7.36 15.88 -12.73
C LYS A 10 -6.48 15.96 -11.47
N ASN A 11 -5.15 15.97 -11.63
CA ASN A 11 -4.20 15.93 -10.51
C ASN A 11 -3.58 17.29 -10.17
N SER A 12 -3.79 18.34 -10.97
CA SER A 12 -3.15 19.65 -10.80
C SER A 12 -3.40 20.28 -9.43
N GLY A 13 -4.61 20.16 -8.89
CA GLY A 13 -4.95 20.66 -7.55
C GLY A 13 -4.17 19.96 -6.43
N ARG A 14 -4.03 18.63 -6.51
CA ARG A 14 -3.24 17.85 -5.54
C ARG A 14 -1.77 18.26 -5.58
N TRP A 15 -1.19 18.41 -6.78
CA TRP A 15 0.20 18.81 -6.94
C TRP A 15 0.46 20.24 -6.45
N ALA A 16 -0.49 21.16 -6.72
CA ALA A 16 -0.40 22.54 -6.24
C ALA A 16 -0.43 22.59 -4.70
N LEU A 17 -1.34 21.85 -4.06
CA LEU A 17 -1.43 21.76 -2.59
C LEU A 17 -0.17 21.13 -1.99
N TYR A 18 0.33 20.05 -2.60
CA TYR A 18 1.56 19.39 -2.17
C TYR A 18 2.77 20.33 -2.29
N GLY A 19 2.91 21.02 -3.42
CA GLY A 19 3.99 21.99 -3.64
C GLY A 19 3.91 23.19 -2.70
N ALA A 20 2.71 23.72 -2.44
CA ALA A 20 2.48 24.80 -1.48
C ALA A 20 2.87 24.40 -0.06
N ARG A 21 2.50 23.19 0.35
CA ARG A 21 2.84 22.63 1.67
C ARG A 21 4.35 22.45 1.85
N LEU A 22 5.04 21.87 0.86
CA LEU A 22 6.49 21.72 0.88
C LEU A 22 7.21 23.08 0.89
N GLY A 23 6.76 24.01 0.04
CA GLY A 23 7.33 25.35 -0.03
C GLY A 23 7.17 26.12 1.27
N LEU A 24 5.98 26.07 1.90
CA LEU A 24 5.72 26.73 3.17
C LEU A 24 6.55 26.12 4.31
N ALA A 25 6.58 24.79 4.42
CA ALA A 25 7.38 24.10 5.42
C ALA A 25 8.88 24.43 5.31
N SER A 26 9.41 24.41 4.08
CA SER A 26 10.81 24.77 3.78
C SER A 26 11.11 26.22 4.13
N ALA A 27 10.25 27.17 3.74
CA ALA A 27 10.44 28.58 4.04
C ALA A 27 10.43 28.86 5.55
N LEU A 28 9.53 28.19 6.30
CA LEU A 28 9.48 28.33 7.76
C LEU A 28 10.68 27.70 8.44
N ALA A 29 11.22 26.59 7.90
CA ALA A 29 12.46 25.98 8.41
C ALA A 29 13.66 26.92 8.22
N ILE A 30 13.79 27.57 7.05
CA ILE A 30 14.83 28.57 6.80
C ILE A 30 14.68 29.77 7.75
N PHE A 31 13.45 30.28 7.88
CA PHE A 31 13.18 31.44 8.75
C PHE A 31 13.50 31.14 10.22
N ALA A 32 13.15 29.95 10.71
CA ALA A 32 13.50 29.53 12.07
C ALA A 32 15.03 29.42 12.26
N ALA A 33 15.74 28.83 11.31
CA ALA A 33 17.20 28.72 11.33
C ALA A 33 17.85 30.12 11.32
N HIS A 34 17.31 31.07 10.54
CA HIS A 34 17.73 32.47 10.51
C HIS A 34 17.56 33.14 11.90
N LEU A 35 16.40 32.99 12.53
CA LEU A 35 16.14 33.54 13.86
C LEU A 35 17.07 32.95 14.93
N MET A 36 17.53 31.71 14.76
CA MET A 36 18.51 31.07 15.65
C MET A 36 19.95 31.54 15.37
N GLY A 37 20.18 32.33 14.30
CA GLY A 37 21.50 32.79 13.90
C GLY A 37 22.42 31.69 13.37
N LEU A 38 21.87 30.63 12.80
CA LEU A 38 22.62 29.50 12.29
C LEU A 38 23.32 29.88 10.97
N GLN A 39 24.57 29.44 10.80
CA GLN A 39 25.28 29.53 9.52
C GLN A 39 24.65 28.49 8.55
N PHE A 40 24.65 28.81 7.25
CA PHE A 40 24.05 27.95 6.22
C PHE A 40 22.53 27.66 6.42
N GLU A 41 21.80 28.62 6.94
CA GLU A 41 20.38 28.55 7.30
C GLU A 41 19.48 27.99 6.17
N THR A 42 19.80 28.27 4.92
CA THR A 42 19.08 27.79 3.73
C THR A 42 19.00 26.26 3.66
N GLN A 43 19.96 25.56 4.25
CA GLN A 43 19.99 24.11 4.26
C GLN A 43 18.91 23.47 5.14
N ALA A 44 18.42 24.19 6.16
CA ALA A 44 17.27 23.73 6.94
C ALA A 44 16.03 23.50 6.06
N GLY A 45 15.83 24.38 5.06
CA GLY A 45 14.75 24.23 4.08
C GLY A 45 14.95 23.04 3.15
N VAL A 46 16.16 22.81 2.68
CA VAL A 46 16.49 21.66 1.83
C VAL A 46 16.29 20.35 2.60
N ILE A 47 16.78 20.28 3.84
CA ILE A 47 16.60 19.11 4.72
C ILE A 47 15.12 18.88 5.03
N CYS A 48 14.34 19.94 5.23
CA CYS A 48 12.89 19.85 5.40
C CYS A 48 12.23 19.16 4.20
N ILE A 49 12.50 19.61 2.97
CA ILE A 49 11.96 19.03 1.73
C ILE A 49 12.33 17.53 1.63
N PHE A 50 13.60 17.20 1.80
CA PHE A 50 14.08 15.81 1.71
C PHE A 50 13.64 14.93 2.89
N SER A 51 13.14 15.52 3.98
CA SER A 51 12.60 14.79 5.14
C SER A 51 11.11 14.54 5.01
N MET A 52 10.37 15.32 4.21
CA MET A 52 8.95 15.11 3.99
C MET A 52 8.72 13.95 3.03
N LEU A 53 8.34 12.81 3.58
CA LEU A 53 7.96 11.62 2.83
C LEU A 53 6.44 11.52 2.66
N THR A 54 6.01 10.47 1.96
CA THR A 54 4.60 10.20 1.66
C THR A 54 3.78 9.97 2.91
N THR A 55 4.36 9.36 3.97
CA THR A 55 3.65 9.03 5.20
C THR A 55 4.33 9.65 6.44
N SER A 56 3.56 9.83 7.50
CA SER A 56 4.03 10.37 8.78
C SER A 56 4.98 9.40 9.49
N LYS A 57 4.70 8.09 9.45
CA LYS A 57 5.57 7.06 10.03
C LYS A 57 6.93 7.02 9.33
N ASP A 58 6.94 7.08 8.00
CA ASP A 58 8.20 7.09 7.23
C ASP A 58 9.00 8.35 7.49
N THR A 59 8.34 9.52 7.60
CA THR A 59 9.00 10.77 7.94
C THR A 59 9.65 10.71 9.33
N LEU A 60 8.96 10.13 10.31
CA LEU A 60 9.50 9.95 11.67
C LEU A 60 10.70 8.99 11.66
N LYS A 61 10.56 7.84 10.99
CA LYS A 61 11.63 6.83 10.86
C LYS A 61 12.87 7.43 10.17
N LEU A 62 12.66 8.17 9.07
CA LEU A 62 13.74 8.84 8.36
C LEU A 62 14.42 9.91 9.22
N SER A 63 13.64 10.72 9.94
CA SER A 63 14.17 11.76 10.82
C SER A 63 15.05 11.16 11.92
N LEU A 64 14.61 10.07 12.54
CA LEU A 64 15.39 9.38 13.56
C LEU A 64 16.69 8.78 12.99
N SER A 65 16.62 8.12 11.83
CA SER A 65 17.81 7.54 11.18
C SER A 65 18.81 8.62 10.75
N ARG A 66 18.33 9.80 10.31
CA ARG A 66 19.21 10.97 10.01
C ARG A 66 19.93 11.48 11.24
N LEU A 67 19.23 11.62 12.36
CA LEU A 67 19.81 12.10 13.61
C LEU A 67 20.91 11.15 14.10
N ILE A 68 20.62 9.85 14.13
CA ILE A 68 21.60 8.85 14.55
C ILE A 68 22.81 8.82 13.61
N SER A 69 22.55 8.80 12.30
CA SER A 69 23.60 8.81 11.28
C SER A 69 24.45 10.09 11.37
N PHE A 70 23.84 11.26 11.59
CA PHE A 70 24.55 12.51 11.81
C PHE A 70 25.49 12.46 13.00
N VAL A 71 25.02 11.99 14.17
CA VAL A 71 25.84 11.90 15.38
C VAL A 71 27.08 11.02 15.14
N ILE A 72 26.90 9.87 14.48
CA ILE A 72 28.01 8.95 14.20
C ILE A 72 29.02 9.60 13.23
N THR A 73 28.53 10.21 12.16
CA THR A 73 29.40 10.85 11.14
C THR A 73 30.04 12.14 11.68
N ALA A 74 29.37 12.87 12.58
CA ALA A 74 29.94 14.04 13.26
C ALA A 74 31.17 13.70 14.09
N VAL A 75 31.17 12.55 14.77
CA VAL A 75 32.35 12.06 15.50
C VAL A 75 33.51 11.80 14.53
N ALA A 76 33.25 11.14 13.41
CA ALA A 76 34.27 10.93 12.38
C ALA A 76 34.76 12.25 11.80
N ALA A 77 33.86 13.21 11.50
CA ALA A 77 34.20 14.52 11.00
C ALA A 77 35.12 15.28 11.96
N TYR A 78 34.87 15.26 13.26
CA TYR A 78 35.67 15.93 14.27
C TYR A 78 37.15 15.54 14.17
N PHE A 79 37.46 14.24 14.06
CA PHE A 79 38.84 13.78 13.94
C PHE A 79 39.42 14.02 12.52
N LEU A 80 38.65 13.80 11.48
CA LEU A 80 39.14 13.91 10.11
C LEU A 80 39.48 15.35 9.74
N PHE A 81 38.56 16.30 9.91
CA PHE A 81 38.78 17.70 9.50
C PHE A 81 39.75 18.47 10.39
N GLN A 82 40.08 17.92 11.59
CA GLN A 82 41.06 18.53 12.47
C GLN A 82 42.51 18.11 12.17
N TYR A 83 42.73 16.87 11.73
CA TYR A 83 44.06 16.27 11.61
C TYR A 83 44.50 15.93 10.18
N VAL A 84 43.56 15.94 9.22
CA VAL A 84 43.79 15.51 7.84
C VAL A 84 43.52 16.68 6.90
N ASN A 85 44.24 16.72 5.75
CA ASN A 85 43.96 17.72 4.72
C ASN A 85 42.48 17.70 4.34
N GLU A 86 41.89 18.89 4.21
CA GLU A 86 40.42 19.08 4.03
C GLU A 86 39.80 18.26 2.91
N PHE A 87 40.45 18.17 1.74
CA PHE A 87 39.93 17.38 0.61
C PHE A 87 40.01 15.89 0.85
N VAL A 88 41.07 15.41 1.49
CA VAL A 88 41.24 13.99 1.89
C VAL A 88 40.26 13.64 3.00
N ALA A 89 40.15 14.53 3.99
CA ALA A 89 39.16 14.37 5.09
C ALA A 89 37.77 14.26 4.56
N TYR A 90 37.38 15.12 3.60
CA TYR A 90 36.06 15.04 2.96
C TYR A 90 35.84 13.72 2.22
N GLY A 91 36.82 13.25 1.45
CA GLY A 91 36.70 11.96 0.75
C GLY A 91 36.47 10.78 1.70
N ILE A 92 37.27 10.73 2.79
CA ILE A 92 37.15 9.71 3.83
C ILE A 92 35.80 9.85 4.55
N PHE A 93 35.38 11.06 4.88
CA PHE A 93 34.10 11.35 5.53
C PHE A 93 32.92 10.84 4.68
N ILE A 94 32.89 11.14 3.38
CA ILE A 94 31.85 10.67 2.45
C ILE A 94 31.86 9.15 2.36
N PHE A 95 33.05 8.52 2.27
CA PHE A 95 33.15 7.06 2.26
C PHE A 95 32.53 6.44 3.51
N ILE A 96 32.90 6.94 4.70
CA ILE A 96 32.35 6.44 5.97
C ILE A 96 30.82 6.64 6.03
N THR A 97 30.36 7.81 5.62
CA THR A 97 28.94 8.17 5.63
C THR A 97 28.11 7.25 4.72
N ILE A 98 28.59 7.02 3.48
CA ILE A 98 27.91 6.11 2.54
C ILE A 98 27.94 4.68 3.07
N TYR A 99 29.12 4.17 3.43
CA TYR A 99 29.29 2.80 3.91
C TYR A 99 28.39 2.49 5.11
N PHE A 100 28.37 3.39 6.09
CA PHE A 100 27.52 3.24 7.27
C PHE A 100 26.03 3.31 6.93
N SER A 101 25.61 4.27 6.10
CA SER A 101 24.21 4.42 5.69
C SER A 101 23.71 3.21 4.90
N GLU A 102 24.51 2.64 4.01
CA GLU A 102 24.15 1.43 3.26
C GLU A 102 24.10 0.19 4.18
N MET A 103 25.08 0.04 5.10
CA MET A 103 25.10 -1.06 6.06
C MET A 103 23.86 -1.08 6.95
N MET A 104 23.34 0.09 7.32
CA MET A 104 22.16 0.23 8.18
C MET A 104 20.84 0.28 7.38
N GLY A 105 20.88 0.27 6.04
CA GLY A 105 19.70 0.46 5.20
C GLY A 105 19.10 1.87 5.27
N TRP A 106 19.91 2.88 5.60
CA TRP A 106 19.49 4.28 5.78
C TRP A 106 19.90 5.19 4.60
N GLY A 107 19.89 4.68 3.38
CA GLY A 107 20.28 5.42 2.18
C GLY A 107 19.56 6.78 2.03
N ALA A 108 18.29 6.87 2.42
CA ALA A 108 17.54 8.13 2.42
C ALA A 108 18.07 9.19 3.44
N ALA A 109 18.78 8.76 4.50
CA ALA A 109 19.38 9.68 5.47
C ALA A 109 20.68 10.32 4.98
N LEU A 110 21.31 9.74 3.94
CA LEU A 110 22.60 10.14 3.40
C LEU A 110 22.64 11.62 2.99
N SER A 111 21.58 12.13 2.38
CA SER A 111 21.56 13.48 1.79
C SER A 111 21.89 14.60 2.79
N ALA A 112 21.41 14.52 4.03
CA ALA A 112 21.67 15.52 5.06
C ALA A 112 23.15 15.51 5.50
N ASN A 113 23.74 14.31 5.66
CA ASN A 113 25.14 14.17 6.08
C ASN A 113 26.12 14.60 4.98
N VAL A 114 25.80 14.33 3.71
CA VAL A 114 26.61 14.81 2.56
C VAL A 114 26.64 16.32 2.52
N VAL A 115 25.48 16.97 2.74
CA VAL A 115 25.40 18.44 2.80
C VAL A 115 26.22 18.99 3.97
N ALA A 116 26.09 18.42 5.18
CA ALA A 116 26.92 18.82 6.32
C ALA A 116 28.43 18.69 6.02
N GLY A 117 28.82 17.61 5.31
CA GLY A 117 30.21 17.43 4.87
C GLY A 117 30.72 18.55 3.96
N THR A 118 29.88 19.12 3.07
CA THR A 118 30.24 20.25 2.23
C THR A 118 30.43 21.54 3.03
N HIS A 119 29.64 21.71 4.10
CA HIS A 119 29.82 22.85 5.02
C HIS A 119 31.13 22.74 5.80
N PHE A 120 31.45 21.54 6.30
CA PHE A 120 32.72 21.27 6.98
C PHE A 120 33.92 21.59 6.11
N LEU A 121 33.83 21.37 4.79
CA LEU A 121 34.83 21.73 3.82
C LEU A 121 34.93 23.27 3.57
N SER A 122 33.82 23.99 3.78
CA SER A 122 33.69 25.41 3.43
C SER A 122 34.07 26.36 4.57
N VAL A 123 34.24 25.86 5.80
CA VAL A 123 34.60 26.70 6.94
C VAL A 123 36.12 26.90 7.01
N ALA A 124 36.55 28.12 7.35
CA ALA A 124 37.98 28.45 7.47
C ALA A 124 38.65 27.74 8.67
N GLU A 125 37.92 27.55 9.76
CA GLU A 125 38.39 26.83 10.95
C GLU A 125 37.35 25.85 11.42
N PHE A 126 37.74 24.58 11.47
CA PHE A 126 36.86 23.51 11.92
C PHE A 126 36.85 23.44 13.45
N THR A 127 35.75 23.79 14.06
CA THR A 127 35.57 23.79 15.52
C THR A 127 34.34 22.96 15.91
N PRO A 128 34.23 22.49 17.18
CA PRO A 128 33.02 21.82 17.66
C PRO A 128 31.75 22.64 17.48
N HIS A 129 31.84 23.94 17.43
CA HIS A 129 30.70 24.83 17.20
C HIS A 129 30.13 24.69 15.80
N VAL A 130 30.92 24.35 14.81
CA VAL A 130 30.45 24.06 13.43
C VAL A 130 29.60 22.80 13.42
N ILE A 131 29.99 21.75 14.15
CA ILE A 131 29.21 20.52 14.30
C ILE A 131 27.87 20.80 14.96
N LEU A 132 27.85 21.63 16.03
CA LEU A 132 26.61 22.01 16.70
C LEU A 132 25.70 22.84 15.80
N ASN A 133 26.26 23.73 15.00
CA ASN A 133 25.49 24.50 14.00
C ASN A 133 24.78 23.57 13.01
N GLU A 134 25.50 22.60 12.44
CA GLU A 134 24.92 21.62 11.50
C GLU A 134 23.89 20.75 12.18
N PHE A 135 24.11 20.34 13.43
CA PHE A 135 23.12 19.60 14.20
C PHE A 135 21.79 20.36 14.32
N PHE A 136 21.84 21.66 14.66
CA PHE A 136 20.65 22.47 14.77
C PHE A 136 19.97 22.74 13.43
N ILE A 137 20.73 22.85 12.32
CA ILE A 137 20.18 22.94 10.96
C ILE A 137 19.38 21.68 10.63
N VAL A 138 19.98 20.49 10.84
CA VAL A 138 19.34 19.19 10.60
C VAL A 138 18.08 19.06 11.46
N LEU A 139 18.19 19.38 12.75
CA LEU A 139 17.08 19.32 13.69
C LEU A 139 15.92 20.24 13.29
N THR A 140 16.22 21.48 12.90
CA THR A 140 15.21 22.47 12.47
C THR A 140 14.49 22.00 11.20
N GLY A 141 15.24 21.53 10.19
CA GLY A 141 14.66 21.02 8.96
C GLY A 141 13.73 19.81 9.20
N MET A 142 14.17 18.85 10.02
CA MET A 142 13.36 17.69 10.39
C MET A 142 12.12 18.06 11.21
N PHE A 143 12.24 19.01 12.14
CA PHE A 143 11.13 19.46 12.99
C PHE A 143 9.97 20.00 12.14
N PHE A 144 10.26 20.88 11.17
CA PHE A 144 9.24 21.39 10.28
C PHE A 144 8.68 20.31 9.34
N ALA A 145 9.52 19.39 8.86
CA ALA A 145 9.06 18.25 8.08
C ALA A 145 8.06 17.39 8.85
N LEU A 146 8.34 17.09 10.12
CA LEU A 146 7.45 16.30 10.99
C LEU A 146 6.13 17.04 11.25
N ILE A 147 6.18 18.33 11.68
CA ILE A 147 4.96 19.10 11.95
C ILE A 147 4.05 19.13 10.72
N PHE A 148 4.61 19.49 9.56
CA PHE A 148 3.82 19.59 8.33
C PHE A 148 3.34 18.24 7.82
N ASN A 149 4.00 17.14 8.17
CA ASN A 149 3.54 15.81 7.79
C ASN A 149 2.51 15.23 8.76
N LEU A 150 2.59 15.56 10.05
CA LEU A 150 1.59 15.16 11.05
C LEU A 150 0.25 15.90 10.88
N VAL A 151 0.27 17.15 10.39
CA VAL A 151 -0.96 17.93 10.11
C VAL A 151 -1.53 17.51 8.74
N ARG A 152 -1.79 16.23 8.55
CA ARG A 152 -2.45 15.71 7.35
C ARG A 152 -3.87 15.26 7.72
N ASP A 153 -4.86 15.75 6.99
CA ASP A 153 -6.23 15.27 7.14
C ASP A 153 -6.33 13.85 6.54
N THR A 154 -6.49 12.87 7.40
CA THR A 154 -6.66 11.47 7.05
C THR A 154 -8.13 11.05 7.00
N ASN A 155 -9.07 11.88 7.45
CA ASN A 155 -10.50 11.56 7.46
C ASN A 155 -11.03 11.36 6.05
N THR A 156 -10.64 12.23 5.11
CA THR A 156 -11.02 12.07 3.69
C THR A 156 -10.55 10.74 3.10
N GLN A 157 -9.38 10.22 3.49
CA GLN A 157 -8.90 8.92 3.06
C GLN A 157 -9.73 7.79 3.68
N LYS A 158 -10.06 7.90 4.98
CA LYS A 158 -10.89 6.93 5.69
C LYS A 158 -12.28 6.83 5.08
N ASP A 159 -12.93 7.97 4.83
CA ASP A 159 -14.25 8.02 4.22
C ASP A 159 -14.24 7.40 2.81
N PHE A 160 -13.24 7.72 2.00
CA PHE A 160 -13.04 7.10 0.69
C PHE A 160 -12.92 5.57 0.80
N LEU A 161 -12.08 5.05 1.71
CA LEU A 161 -11.88 3.61 1.88
C LEU A 161 -13.17 2.90 2.31
N ARG A 162 -13.98 3.53 3.18
CA ARG A 162 -15.30 3.00 3.60
C ARG A 162 -16.29 2.94 2.44
N GLU A 163 -16.38 3.98 1.63
CA GLU A 163 -17.23 3.99 0.44
C GLU A 163 -16.80 2.89 -0.56
N GLU A 164 -15.49 2.70 -0.72
CA GLU A 164 -14.95 1.67 -1.60
C GLU A 164 -15.25 0.24 -1.13
N ILE A 165 -15.24 -0.03 0.17
CA ILE A 165 -15.68 -1.31 0.74
C ILE A 165 -17.09 -1.67 0.24
N LEU A 166 -18.04 -0.75 0.39
CA LEU A 166 -19.43 -0.98 -0.02
C LEU A 166 -19.57 -1.12 -1.55
N ALA A 167 -18.83 -0.31 -2.30
CA ALA A 167 -18.85 -0.36 -3.75
C ALA A 167 -18.28 -1.69 -4.29
N ILE A 168 -17.18 -2.17 -3.74
CA ILE A 168 -16.55 -3.45 -4.11
C ILE A 168 -17.44 -4.62 -3.72
N GLN A 169 -18.05 -4.62 -2.53
CA GLN A 169 -19.02 -5.63 -2.14
C GLN A 169 -20.17 -5.77 -3.15
N SER A 170 -20.77 -4.64 -3.51
CA SER A 170 -21.88 -4.62 -4.47
C SER A 170 -21.45 -5.15 -5.85
N LYS A 171 -20.24 -4.80 -6.30
CA LYS A 171 -19.69 -5.29 -7.56
C LYS A 171 -19.39 -6.78 -7.52
N MET A 172 -18.82 -7.29 -6.43
CA MET A 172 -18.56 -8.72 -6.25
C MET A 172 -19.86 -9.56 -6.27
N GLN A 173 -20.93 -9.05 -5.65
CA GLN A 173 -22.26 -9.68 -5.70
C GLN A 173 -22.79 -9.76 -7.13
N LEU A 174 -22.66 -8.66 -7.90
CA LEU A 174 -23.07 -8.64 -9.31
C LEU A 174 -22.26 -9.60 -10.17
N ILE A 175 -20.93 -9.68 -9.96
CA ILE A 175 -20.05 -10.59 -10.69
C ILE A 175 -20.43 -12.03 -10.41
N LEU A 176 -20.61 -12.43 -9.14
CA LEU A 176 -21.02 -13.79 -8.77
C LEU A 176 -22.39 -14.14 -9.37
N THR A 177 -23.36 -13.24 -9.31
CA THR A 177 -24.67 -13.45 -9.93
C THR A 177 -24.53 -13.61 -11.45
N GLY A 178 -23.69 -12.79 -12.09
CA GLY A 178 -23.41 -12.90 -13.52
C GLY A 178 -22.69 -14.23 -13.88
N ILE A 179 -21.80 -14.73 -13.04
CA ILE A 179 -21.18 -16.05 -13.22
C ILE A 179 -22.25 -17.15 -13.15
N ALA A 180 -23.18 -17.07 -12.19
CA ALA A 180 -24.29 -18.02 -12.10
C ALA A 180 -25.16 -17.98 -13.38
N ASP A 181 -25.51 -16.81 -13.88
CA ASP A 181 -26.28 -16.63 -15.12
C ASP A 181 -25.51 -17.16 -16.35
N TYR A 182 -24.20 -16.97 -16.39
CA TYR A 182 -23.32 -17.54 -17.42
C TYR A 182 -23.39 -19.09 -17.44
N ILE A 183 -23.26 -19.72 -16.28
CA ILE A 183 -23.31 -21.19 -16.15
C ILE A 183 -24.70 -21.71 -16.54
N GLU A 184 -25.76 -21.04 -16.11
CA GLU A 184 -27.16 -21.46 -16.39
C GLU A 184 -27.53 -21.34 -17.87
N SER A 185 -27.20 -20.20 -18.50
CA SER A 185 -27.61 -19.91 -19.86
C SER A 185 -26.65 -20.46 -20.92
N GLY A 186 -25.43 -20.81 -20.56
CA GLY A 186 -24.35 -21.13 -21.52
C GLY A 186 -23.97 -19.96 -22.44
N THR A 187 -24.51 -18.75 -22.17
CA THR A 187 -24.29 -17.57 -23.04
C THR A 187 -23.05 -16.82 -22.58
N LYS A 188 -22.04 -16.79 -23.45
CA LYS A 188 -20.80 -16.05 -23.17
C LYS A 188 -21.07 -14.56 -22.99
N SER A 189 -20.79 -14.02 -21.80
CA SER A 189 -20.94 -12.61 -21.47
C SER A 189 -19.58 -12.01 -21.13
N GLN A 190 -18.99 -11.28 -22.10
CA GLN A 190 -17.74 -10.55 -21.86
C GLN A 190 -17.89 -9.48 -20.77
N LYS A 191 -19.11 -8.95 -20.60
CA LYS A 191 -19.39 -7.87 -19.64
C LYS A 191 -19.01 -8.22 -18.20
N ILE A 192 -19.17 -9.49 -17.77
CA ILE A 192 -18.85 -9.93 -16.42
C ILE A 192 -17.35 -9.83 -16.16
N TRP A 193 -16.57 -10.25 -17.16
CA TRP A 193 -15.10 -10.24 -17.08
C TRP A 193 -14.53 -8.83 -17.16
N ASP A 194 -15.13 -7.96 -17.96
CA ASP A 194 -14.77 -6.54 -18.01
C ASP A 194 -15.07 -5.85 -16.66
N GLU A 195 -16.18 -6.19 -16.00
CA GLU A 195 -16.50 -5.70 -14.64
C GLU A 195 -15.50 -6.24 -13.60
N LEU A 196 -15.09 -7.51 -13.70
CA LEU A 196 -14.10 -8.10 -12.81
C LEU A 196 -12.74 -7.40 -12.96
N GLU A 197 -12.30 -7.14 -14.20
CA GLU A 197 -11.07 -6.40 -14.48
C GLU A 197 -11.12 -4.96 -13.92
N GLN A 198 -12.28 -4.30 -13.99
CA GLN A 198 -12.47 -2.98 -13.40
C GLN A 198 -12.38 -3.01 -11.88
N VAL A 199 -12.95 -4.05 -11.22
CA VAL A 199 -12.82 -4.23 -9.77
C VAL A 199 -11.37 -4.46 -9.38
N HIS A 200 -10.64 -5.28 -10.12
CA HIS A 200 -9.22 -5.52 -9.89
C HIS A 200 -8.39 -4.23 -9.94
N LYS A 201 -8.55 -3.42 -11.00
CA LYS A 201 -7.88 -2.11 -11.10
C LYS A 201 -8.27 -1.13 -9.98
N ARG A 202 -9.51 -1.23 -9.50
CA ARG A 202 -10.01 -0.39 -8.40
C ARG A 202 -9.40 -0.83 -7.07
N LEU A 203 -9.27 -2.14 -6.85
CA LEU A 203 -8.61 -2.72 -5.68
C LEU A 203 -7.15 -2.30 -5.57
N ASP A 204 -6.37 -2.29 -6.67
CA ASP A 204 -5.01 -1.76 -6.69
C ASP A 204 -4.94 -0.33 -6.13
N SER A 205 -5.87 0.53 -6.56
CA SER A 205 -5.95 1.90 -6.07
C SER A 205 -6.34 1.99 -4.59
N CYS A 206 -7.24 1.11 -4.13
CA CYS A 206 -7.66 1.04 -2.73
C CYS A 206 -6.53 0.54 -1.84
N ILE A 207 -5.79 -0.49 -2.25
CA ILE A 207 -4.62 -1.03 -1.54
C ILE A 207 -3.56 0.06 -1.37
N HIS A 208 -3.24 0.79 -2.45
CA HIS A 208 -2.30 1.90 -2.36
C HIS A 208 -2.76 3.00 -1.38
N THR A 209 -4.05 3.38 -1.44
CA THR A 209 -4.61 4.39 -0.53
C THR A 209 -4.66 3.90 0.91
N ALA A 210 -4.96 2.61 1.14
CA ALA A 210 -4.97 1.99 2.46
C ALA A 210 -3.57 1.95 3.08
N LEU A 211 -2.52 1.65 2.29
CA LEU A 211 -1.12 1.72 2.73
C LEU A 211 -0.71 3.15 3.10
N GLU A 212 -1.12 4.15 2.29
CA GLU A 212 -0.87 5.55 2.65
C GLU A 212 -1.60 5.93 3.95
N TYR A 213 -2.85 5.49 4.13
CA TYR A 213 -3.63 5.73 5.33
C TYR A 213 -2.96 5.08 6.55
N GLN A 214 -2.57 3.80 6.45
CA GLN A 214 -1.84 3.08 7.50
C GLN A 214 -0.53 3.77 7.89
N GLY A 215 0.22 4.26 6.91
CA GLY A 215 1.46 4.99 7.15
C GLY A 215 1.27 6.37 7.81
N ASN A 216 0.06 6.94 7.74
CA ASN A 216 -0.28 8.24 8.35
C ASN A 216 -1.00 8.12 9.69
N GLN A 217 -1.44 6.93 10.08
CA GLN A 217 -2.12 6.65 11.34
C GLN A 217 -1.23 5.83 12.28
N PHE A 218 -1.28 6.15 13.58
CA PHE A 218 -0.54 5.43 14.63
C PHE A 218 -1.42 4.41 15.39
N GLY A 219 -2.70 4.28 15.02
CA GLY A 219 -3.64 3.32 15.59
C GLY A 219 -3.67 1.98 14.87
N GLU A 220 -4.24 0.96 15.52
CA GLU A 220 -4.39 -0.41 15.01
C GLU A 220 -5.43 -0.50 13.86
N ASP A 221 -6.49 0.33 13.89
CA ASP A 221 -7.54 0.38 12.86
C ASP A 221 -7.03 0.64 11.44
N ALA A 222 -5.80 1.14 11.31
CA ALA A 222 -5.27 1.53 10.02
C ALA A 222 -4.87 0.34 9.15
N GLU A 223 -4.53 -0.81 9.74
CA GLU A 223 -4.14 -2.03 9.03
C GLU A 223 -5.35 -2.77 8.44
N TYR A 224 -6.50 -2.65 9.08
CA TYR A 224 -7.75 -3.27 8.66
C TYR A 224 -8.09 -3.03 7.18
N TYR A 225 -8.04 -1.77 6.72
CA TYR A 225 -8.37 -1.43 5.32
C TYR A 225 -7.43 -2.12 4.32
N TYR A 226 -6.13 -2.14 4.62
CA TYR A 226 -5.15 -2.81 3.77
C TYR A 226 -5.45 -4.30 3.65
N ARG A 227 -5.59 -4.99 4.78
CA ARG A 227 -5.88 -6.43 4.83
C ARG A 227 -7.22 -6.78 4.17
N TYR A 228 -8.24 -5.92 4.36
CA TYR A 228 -9.54 -6.11 3.71
C TYR A 228 -9.43 -6.07 2.18
N PHE A 229 -8.77 -5.06 1.61
CA PHE A 229 -8.63 -4.95 0.16
C PHE A 229 -7.70 -6.01 -0.41
N GLU A 230 -6.66 -6.43 0.30
CA GLU A 230 -5.79 -7.54 -0.07
C GLU A 230 -6.59 -8.86 -0.12
N MET A 231 -7.41 -9.13 0.87
CA MET A 231 -8.34 -10.28 0.88
C MET A 231 -9.27 -10.26 -0.35
N ARG A 232 -9.84 -9.09 -0.68
CA ARG A 232 -10.72 -8.92 -1.86
C ARG A 232 -9.97 -9.11 -3.17
N GLU A 233 -8.73 -8.69 -3.23
CA GLU A 233 -7.83 -8.89 -4.38
C GLU A 233 -7.61 -10.39 -4.64
N HIS A 234 -7.29 -11.17 -3.60
CA HIS A 234 -7.17 -12.62 -3.71
C HIS A 234 -8.47 -13.28 -4.19
N GLN A 235 -9.62 -12.82 -3.69
CA GLN A 235 -10.92 -13.29 -4.15
C GLN A 235 -11.18 -12.97 -5.63
N CYS A 236 -10.82 -11.77 -6.11
CA CYS A 236 -10.90 -11.40 -7.52
C CYS A 236 -10.02 -12.29 -8.39
N GLN A 237 -8.82 -12.63 -7.92
CA GLN A 237 -7.90 -13.51 -8.64
C GLN A 237 -8.50 -14.91 -8.83
N ILE A 238 -9.12 -15.48 -7.79
CA ILE A 238 -9.83 -16.77 -7.88
C ILE A 238 -10.95 -16.69 -8.91
N LEU A 239 -11.77 -15.63 -8.90
CA LEU A 239 -12.84 -15.46 -9.89
C LEU A 239 -12.30 -15.29 -11.32
N SER A 240 -11.12 -14.68 -11.49
CA SER A 240 -10.46 -14.57 -12.80
C SER A 240 -10.02 -15.92 -13.34
N ASN A 241 -9.58 -16.84 -12.47
CA ASN A 241 -9.24 -18.21 -12.87
C ASN A 241 -10.48 -18.99 -13.36
N LEU A 242 -11.64 -18.78 -12.72
CA LEU A 242 -12.92 -19.37 -13.14
C LEU A 242 -13.28 -19.06 -14.59
N GLN A 243 -12.92 -17.88 -15.11
CA GLN A 243 -13.18 -17.52 -16.51
C GLN A 243 -12.67 -18.59 -17.47
N SER A 244 -11.40 -18.95 -17.32
CA SER A 244 -10.74 -19.90 -18.22
C SER A 244 -11.33 -21.31 -18.15
N GLU A 245 -11.87 -21.68 -16.99
CA GLU A 245 -12.54 -22.97 -16.79
C GLU A 245 -13.95 -22.97 -17.39
N LEU A 246 -14.73 -21.93 -17.13
CA LEU A 246 -16.08 -21.79 -17.63
C LEU A 246 -16.15 -21.72 -19.18
N GLU A 247 -15.16 -21.14 -19.82
CA GLU A 247 -15.07 -21.08 -21.29
C GLU A 247 -14.92 -22.46 -21.95
N LYS A 248 -14.51 -23.48 -21.19
CA LYS A 248 -14.35 -24.87 -21.67
C LYS A 248 -15.65 -25.68 -21.63
N ILE A 249 -16.68 -25.23 -20.89
CA ILE A 249 -17.97 -25.89 -20.80
C ILE A 249 -18.66 -25.82 -22.16
N ARG A 250 -18.98 -27.00 -22.73
CA ARG A 250 -19.63 -27.11 -24.05
C ARG A 250 -21.14 -27.25 -23.96
N THR A 251 -21.59 -28.04 -22.98
CA THR A 251 -23.01 -28.26 -22.70
C THR A 251 -23.21 -28.13 -21.19
N THR A 252 -24.33 -27.53 -20.78
CA THR A 252 -24.66 -27.37 -19.37
C THR A 252 -25.28 -28.67 -18.84
N PRO A 253 -24.57 -29.42 -17.96
CA PRO A 253 -25.14 -30.62 -17.37
C PRO A 253 -26.21 -30.28 -16.33
N ASP A 254 -27.05 -31.25 -16.01
CA ASP A 254 -28.14 -31.07 -15.02
C ASP A 254 -27.60 -30.65 -13.63
N GLN A 255 -26.38 -31.08 -13.27
CA GLN A 255 -25.70 -30.73 -12.04
C GLN A 255 -25.33 -29.24 -11.95
N ALA A 256 -25.21 -28.53 -13.06
CA ALA A 256 -24.92 -27.11 -13.11
C ALA A 256 -25.95 -26.28 -12.34
N LYS A 257 -27.24 -26.71 -12.34
CA LYS A 257 -28.31 -25.99 -11.66
C LYS A 257 -28.07 -25.86 -10.15
N ILE A 258 -27.62 -26.93 -9.51
CA ILE A 258 -27.33 -26.91 -8.06
C ILE A 258 -26.19 -25.93 -7.73
N ILE A 259 -25.17 -25.88 -8.59
CA ILE A 259 -24.03 -24.96 -8.47
C ILE A 259 -24.48 -23.52 -8.68
N VAL A 260 -25.31 -23.25 -9.68
CA VAL A 260 -25.91 -21.94 -9.94
C VAL A 260 -26.69 -21.43 -8.74
N ASP A 261 -27.58 -22.29 -8.18
CA ASP A 261 -28.37 -21.95 -6.99
C ASP A 261 -27.46 -21.64 -5.78
N TYR A 262 -26.37 -22.39 -5.64
CA TYR A 262 -25.38 -22.16 -4.58
C TYR A 262 -24.62 -20.83 -4.79
N ILE A 263 -24.16 -20.52 -5.99
CA ILE A 263 -23.48 -19.24 -6.28
C ILE A 263 -24.42 -18.07 -5.98
N ARG A 264 -25.70 -18.15 -6.40
CA ARG A 264 -26.70 -17.12 -6.09
C ARG A 264 -26.98 -16.99 -4.60
N TYR A 265 -26.98 -18.10 -3.86
CA TYR A 265 -27.05 -18.07 -2.40
C TYR A 265 -25.81 -17.37 -1.81
N MET A 266 -24.61 -17.82 -2.17
CA MET A 266 -23.34 -17.30 -1.66
C MET A 266 -23.18 -15.80 -1.95
N SER A 267 -23.59 -15.32 -3.14
CA SER A 267 -23.47 -13.92 -3.54
C SER A 267 -24.10 -12.94 -2.56
N ARG A 268 -25.19 -13.33 -1.88
CA ARG A 268 -25.90 -12.50 -0.89
C ARG A 268 -25.08 -12.27 0.38
N TYR A 269 -24.10 -13.14 0.66
CA TYR A 269 -23.27 -13.13 1.87
C TYR A 269 -21.84 -12.63 1.64
N VAL A 270 -21.56 -12.09 0.45
CA VAL A 270 -20.29 -11.43 0.15
C VAL A 270 -20.29 -10.03 0.75
N THR A 271 -20.56 -9.94 2.05
CA THR A 271 -20.54 -8.69 2.83
C THR A 271 -19.32 -8.66 3.73
N GLU A 272 -18.98 -7.49 4.25
CA GLU A 272 -17.77 -7.27 5.06
C GLU A 272 -17.74 -8.20 6.29
N MET A 273 -18.81 -8.19 7.07
CA MET A 273 -18.88 -8.82 8.40
C MET A 273 -19.37 -10.28 8.39
N ASN A 274 -19.72 -10.85 7.24
CA ASN A 274 -20.23 -12.22 7.21
C ASN A 274 -19.13 -13.26 7.34
N MET A 275 -19.15 -14.04 8.41
CA MET A 275 -18.30 -15.23 8.58
C MET A 275 -18.81 -16.37 7.68
N PRO A 276 -18.00 -16.88 6.72
CA PRO A 276 -18.49 -17.80 5.69
C PRO A 276 -18.66 -19.26 6.13
N GLY A 277 -18.70 -19.55 7.44
CA GLY A 277 -18.80 -20.91 7.96
C GLY A 277 -20.04 -21.69 7.50
N GLN A 278 -21.20 -21.02 7.41
CA GLN A 278 -22.42 -21.66 6.89
C GLN A 278 -22.32 -21.96 5.40
N GLN A 279 -21.73 -21.04 4.62
CA GLN A 279 -21.52 -21.21 3.19
C GLN A 279 -20.56 -22.39 2.93
N LEU A 280 -19.48 -22.50 3.69
CA LEU A 280 -18.54 -23.64 3.61
C LEU A 280 -19.22 -24.96 3.97
N THR A 281 -20.08 -24.98 5.01
CA THR A 281 -20.83 -26.17 5.37
C THR A 281 -21.77 -26.63 4.24
N GLN A 282 -22.47 -25.68 3.59
CA GLN A 282 -23.34 -26.01 2.45
C GLN A 282 -22.54 -26.46 1.23
N LEU A 283 -21.36 -25.91 1.01
CA LEU A 283 -20.47 -26.33 -0.07
C LEU A 283 -20.01 -27.78 0.12
N ASN A 284 -19.69 -28.19 1.35
CA ASN A 284 -19.34 -29.57 1.68
C ASN A 284 -20.50 -30.55 1.39
N VAL A 285 -21.73 -30.11 1.63
CA VAL A 285 -22.91 -30.92 1.25
C VAL A 285 -23.01 -31.08 -0.28
N LEU A 286 -22.68 -30.04 -1.04
CA LEU A 286 -22.64 -30.13 -2.51
C LEU A 286 -21.56 -31.09 -3.00
N PHE A 287 -20.36 -31.07 -2.43
CA PHE A 287 -19.30 -32.04 -2.76
C PHE A 287 -19.78 -33.46 -2.51
N SER A 288 -20.38 -33.73 -1.33
CA SER A 288 -20.92 -35.06 -1.02
C SER A 288 -22.01 -35.48 -2.01
N HIS A 289 -22.89 -34.56 -2.40
CA HIS A 289 -23.92 -34.86 -3.41
C HIS A 289 -23.32 -35.22 -4.76
N MET A 290 -22.29 -34.52 -5.20
CA MET A 290 -21.60 -34.83 -6.47
C MET A 290 -20.87 -36.17 -6.44
N GLU A 291 -20.38 -36.62 -5.28
CA GLU A 291 -19.77 -37.96 -5.10
C GLU A 291 -20.79 -39.10 -5.20
N GLU A 292 -22.03 -38.86 -4.79
CA GLU A 292 -23.12 -39.86 -4.84
C GLU A 292 -23.77 -39.96 -6.23
N GLU A 293 -23.49 -39.01 -7.13
CA GLU A 293 -24.06 -39.01 -8.49
C GLU A 293 -23.56 -40.22 -9.32
N PRO A 294 -24.42 -40.75 -10.22
CA PRO A 294 -24.03 -41.83 -11.12
C PRO A 294 -22.83 -41.45 -11.99
N LEU A 295 -22.03 -42.45 -12.36
CA LEU A 295 -20.87 -42.21 -13.25
C LEU A 295 -21.30 -41.61 -14.59
N PRO A 296 -20.48 -40.72 -15.17
CA PRO A 296 -20.78 -40.09 -16.45
C PRO A 296 -20.88 -41.13 -17.56
N LYS A 297 -21.87 -40.97 -18.45
CA LYS A 297 -22.13 -41.90 -19.55
C LYS A 297 -21.35 -41.60 -20.82
N SER A 298 -20.81 -40.39 -20.93
CA SER A 298 -20.01 -39.94 -22.07
C SER A 298 -18.76 -39.18 -21.63
N ARG A 299 -17.77 -39.09 -22.54
CA ARG A 299 -16.56 -38.31 -22.30
C ARG A 299 -16.89 -36.82 -22.11
N GLU A 300 -17.82 -36.30 -22.90
CA GLU A 300 -18.24 -34.91 -22.80
C GLU A 300 -18.89 -34.59 -21.45
N GLU A 301 -19.76 -35.49 -20.96
CA GLU A 301 -20.35 -35.37 -19.63
C GLU A 301 -19.29 -35.40 -18.54
N PHE A 302 -18.30 -36.30 -18.67
CA PHE A 302 -17.16 -36.37 -17.73
C PHE A 302 -16.36 -35.05 -17.71
N GLU A 303 -16.00 -34.51 -18.89
CA GLU A 303 -15.24 -33.26 -19.00
C GLU A 303 -16.03 -32.09 -18.39
N ASN A 304 -17.33 -31.97 -18.68
CA ASN A 304 -18.14 -30.89 -18.13
C ASN A 304 -18.34 -31.01 -16.61
N ARG A 305 -18.54 -32.23 -16.08
CA ARG A 305 -18.63 -32.45 -14.61
C ARG A 305 -17.30 -32.15 -13.93
N ALA A 306 -16.18 -32.50 -14.53
CA ALA A 306 -14.85 -32.15 -13.99
C ALA A 306 -14.64 -30.64 -13.87
N ILE A 307 -15.07 -29.88 -14.88
CA ILE A 307 -15.01 -28.41 -14.83
C ILE A 307 -15.91 -27.86 -13.72
N LEU A 308 -17.13 -28.36 -13.57
CA LEU A 308 -18.04 -27.95 -12.49
C LEU A 308 -17.48 -28.27 -11.10
N TYR A 309 -16.77 -29.39 -10.96
CA TYR A 309 -16.10 -29.73 -9.72
C TYR A 309 -14.96 -28.76 -9.41
N HIS A 310 -14.17 -28.34 -10.42
CA HIS A 310 -13.19 -27.28 -10.26
C HIS A 310 -13.80 -25.94 -9.86
N VAL A 311 -14.95 -25.58 -10.44
CA VAL A 311 -15.69 -24.38 -10.02
C VAL A 311 -16.04 -24.43 -8.53
N LEU A 312 -16.48 -25.59 -8.00
CA LEU A 312 -16.76 -25.73 -6.57
C LEU A 312 -15.50 -25.57 -5.71
N MET A 313 -14.35 -26.12 -6.15
CA MET A 313 -13.06 -25.94 -5.46
C MET A 313 -12.64 -24.46 -5.42
N ASP A 314 -12.77 -23.75 -6.53
CA ASP A 314 -12.47 -22.31 -6.58
C ASP A 314 -13.42 -21.50 -5.69
N LEU A 315 -14.70 -21.90 -5.56
CA LEU A 315 -15.63 -21.27 -4.63
C LEU A 315 -15.28 -21.58 -3.16
N GLU A 316 -14.74 -22.76 -2.88
CA GLU A 316 -14.21 -23.10 -1.56
C GLU A 316 -13.03 -22.18 -1.22
N ASP A 317 -12.06 -22.06 -2.14
CA ASP A 317 -10.91 -21.17 -1.96
C ASP A 317 -11.34 -19.72 -1.77
N PHE A 318 -12.31 -19.24 -2.55
CA PHE A 318 -12.91 -17.91 -2.41
C PHE A 318 -13.46 -17.66 -0.99
N LEU A 319 -14.16 -18.62 -0.42
CA LEU A 319 -14.70 -18.53 0.94
C LEU A 319 -13.61 -18.68 2.00
N MET A 320 -12.63 -19.57 1.78
CA MET A 320 -11.53 -19.81 2.72
C MET A 320 -10.60 -18.61 2.86
N VAL A 321 -10.36 -17.85 1.79
CA VAL A 321 -9.61 -16.58 1.85
C VAL A 321 -10.27 -15.63 2.84
N LYS A 322 -11.60 -15.48 2.78
CA LYS A 322 -12.34 -14.63 3.71
C LYS A 322 -12.41 -15.21 5.12
N TYR A 323 -12.56 -16.53 5.24
CA TYR A 323 -12.59 -17.21 6.53
C TYR A 323 -11.30 -16.96 7.31
N LYS A 324 -10.15 -17.17 6.68
CA LYS A 324 -8.83 -16.92 7.28
C LYS A 324 -8.63 -15.45 7.66
N TYR A 325 -9.02 -14.53 6.77
CA TYR A 325 -8.96 -13.11 7.06
C TYR A 325 -9.72 -12.75 8.33
N LEU A 326 -10.98 -13.21 8.48
CA LEU A 326 -11.80 -12.93 9.66
C LEU A 326 -11.32 -13.66 10.92
N GLU A 327 -10.69 -14.82 10.79
CA GLU A 327 -10.09 -15.56 11.91
C GLU A 327 -8.84 -14.85 12.43
N GLU A 328 -8.04 -14.23 11.54
CA GLU A 328 -6.86 -13.46 11.89
C GLU A 328 -7.20 -12.09 12.49
N GLU A 329 -8.24 -11.42 12.00
CA GLU A 329 -8.71 -10.13 12.53
C GLU A 329 -9.37 -10.28 13.92
N GLY A 330 -9.93 -11.45 14.25
CA GLY A 330 -10.46 -11.79 15.57
C GLY A 330 -11.36 -10.71 16.18
N ASP A 331 -11.01 -10.23 17.38
CA ASP A 331 -11.73 -9.18 18.12
C ASP A 331 -11.37 -7.74 17.68
N GLU A 332 -10.51 -7.58 16.65
CA GLU A 332 -9.98 -6.28 16.20
C GLU A 332 -10.85 -5.59 15.12
N LEU A 333 -12.05 -6.07 14.87
CA LEU A 333 -12.96 -5.40 13.91
C LEU A 333 -13.36 -4.03 14.46
N PRO A 334 -13.15 -2.92 13.71
CA PRO A 334 -13.49 -1.59 14.19
C PRO A 334 -14.98 -1.45 14.47
N ASP A 335 -15.34 -0.85 15.59
CA ASP A 335 -16.71 -0.44 15.91
C ASP A 335 -17.18 0.60 14.87
N PHE A 336 -18.20 0.25 14.08
CA PHE A 336 -18.78 1.11 13.04
C PHE A 336 -19.97 1.91 13.54
#